data_0a9d8d8d72dcb10c0fbf7f2d04ea1e0c
#
_entry.id   0a9d8d8d72dcb10c0fbf7f2d04ea1e0c
#
_cell.length_a   1.000
_cell.length_b   1.000
_cell.length_c   1.000
_cell.angle_alpha   90.00
_cell.angle_beta   90.00
_cell.angle_gamma   90.00
#
_symmetry.space_group_name_H-M   'P 1'
#
loop_
_entity.id
_entity.type
_entity.pdbx_description
1 polymer ?
#
loop_
_entity_poly.entity_id
_entity_poly.type
_entity_poly.pdbx_seq_one_letter_code
_entity_poly.pdbx_strand_id
1 'polypeptide(L)'
;MKELIKTNLKIFLSALTFLIAGQVSGQDSLSYLNVYPAGISFEYGIGNYSVKDEYISKEKYSGRLPYYSFGWARKHTKYVYRLEMAYRNSNDINNYNVSTDITQFALNQGFLYPLKKRTLFKNDLYIWLGPSVEFFFYYSKPDIAVSGFDYAQSFAGLLSAGFNAEFIYPLKRNFQLESSLSLSVLSLGFRMVDSEEDNQSPANLLTLFSGLNSSFDLGARYYIFNRLSVKLAFKFELTRISVWDPLLSASDNLIIGLRYKF
;
A
#
# COMPACT_ATOMS: atom_id res chain seq x y z
N MET A 1 0.98 -23.32 -2.33
CA MET A 1 0.87 -21.86 -2.38
C MET A 1 -0.50 -21.37 -2.87
N LYS A 2 -1.04 -21.85 -4.02
CA LYS A 2 -2.37 -21.44 -4.53
C LYS A 2 -3.54 -21.73 -3.56
N GLU A 3 -3.56 -22.87 -2.90
CA GLU A 3 -4.62 -23.23 -1.94
C GLU A 3 -4.59 -22.40 -0.65
N LEU A 4 -3.38 -22.08 -0.17
CA LEU A 4 -3.22 -21.22 1.03
C LEU A 4 -3.73 -19.79 0.78
N ILE A 5 -3.45 -19.25 -0.42
CA ILE A 5 -3.94 -17.93 -0.83
C ILE A 5 -5.47 -17.93 -0.96
N LYS A 6 -6.08 -18.98 -1.53
CA LYS A 6 -7.53 -19.10 -1.65
C LYS A 6 -8.22 -19.20 -0.29
N THR A 7 -7.66 -19.95 0.64
CA THR A 7 -8.22 -20.11 1.99
C THR A 7 -8.14 -18.82 2.78
N ASN A 8 -6.99 -18.15 2.75
CA ASN A 8 -6.82 -16.85 3.43
C ASN A 8 -7.69 -15.75 2.82
N LEU A 9 -7.88 -15.76 1.49
CA LEU A 9 -8.77 -14.80 0.82
C LEU A 9 -10.24 -15.03 1.19
N LYS A 10 -10.69 -16.29 1.31
CA LYS A 10 -12.06 -16.61 1.75
C LYS A 10 -12.32 -16.16 3.19
N ILE A 11 -11.37 -16.40 4.09
CA ILE A 11 -11.46 -15.95 5.50
C ILE A 11 -11.50 -14.42 5.55
N PHE A 12 -10.67 -13.75 4.76
CA PHE A 12 -10.62 -12.29 4.69
C PHE A 12 -11.92 -11.70 4.12
N LEU A 13 -12.45 -12.24 3.02
CA LEU A 13 -13.73 -11.79 2.42
C LEU A 13 -14.90 -12.03 3.35
N SER A 14 -14.96 -13.16 4.09
CA SER A 14 -16.02 -13.41 5.06
C SER A 14 -15.91 -12.47 6.27
N ALA A 15 -14.73 -12.16 6.75
CA ALA A 15 -14.53 -11.17 7.82
C ALA A 15 -14.91 -9.75 7.36
N LEU A 16 -14.62 -9.39 6.11
CA LEU A 16 -14.99 -8.09 5.53
C LEU A 16 -16.51 -7.96 5.35
N THR A 17 -17.19 -9.01 4.87
CA THR A 17 -18.67 -9.03 4.74
C THR A 17 -19.34 -8.91 6.10
N PHE A 18 -18.79 -9.52 7.14
CA PHE A 18 -19.30 -9.39 8.52
C PHE A 18 -19.14 -7.98 9.09
N LEU A 19 -18.06 -7.28 8.72
CA LEU A 19 -17.81 -5.87 9.09
C LEU A 19 -18.75 -4.89 8.37
N ILE A 20 -19.07 -5.14 7.10
CA ILE A 20 -19.92 -4.28 6.27
C ILE A 20 -21.41 -4.45 6.60
N ALA A 21 -21.85 -5.65 6.99
CA ALA A 21 -23.25 -5.93 7.36
C ALA A 21 -23.70 -5.29 8.69
N GLY A 22 -22.77 -4.72 9.45
CA GLY A 22 -23.08 -3.98 10.69
C GLY A 22 -23.47 -2.54 10.39
N GLN A 23 -24.77 -2.27 10.32
CA GLN A 23 -25.47 -0.99 10.15
C GLN A 23 -24.65 0.28 10.44
N VAL A 24 -24.53 1.13 9.42
CA VAL A 24 -24.12 2.53 9.55
C VAL A 24 -25.24 3.30 10.28
N SER A 25 -25.21 3.36 11.59
CA SER A 25 -26.06 4.25 12.36
C SER A 25 -25.25 5.49 12.75
N GLY A 26 -25.68 6.65 12.25
CA GLY A 26 -25.02 7.94 12.36
C GLY A 26 -25.06 8.61 13.74
N GLN A 27 -24.76 7.88 14.82
CA GLN A 27 -24.62 8.47 16.15
C GLN A 27 -23.16 8.72 16.50
N ASP A 28 -22.85 9.95 16.93
CA ASP A 28 -21.56 10.42 17.47
C ASP A 28 -20.35 10.48 16.53
N SER A 29 -20.52 10.93 15.29
CA SER A 29 -19.41 11.13 14.35
C SER A 29 -18.31 12.09 14.88
N LEU A 30 -18.64 13.07 15.73
CA LEU A 30 -17.68 14.04 16.26
C LEU A 30 -16.68 13.43 17.24
N SER A 31 -17.08 12.48 18.08
CA SER A 31 -16.18 11.82 19.03
C SER A 31 -15.14 10.94 18.32
N TYR A 32 -15.52 10.26 17.25
CA TYR A 32 -14.64 9.46 16.43
C TYR A 32 -13.57 10.25 15.71
N LEU A 33 -13.97 11.35 15.10
CA LEU A 33 -13.04 12.20 14.35
C LEU A 33 -11.94 12.78 15.25
N ASN A 34 -12.20 12.93 16.55
CA ASN A 34 -11.19 13.43 17.49
C ASN A 34 -10.07 12.42 17.76
N VAL A 35 -10.34 11.13 17.63
CA VAL A 35 -9.34 10.06 17.83
C VAL A 35 -8.42 9.94 16.61
N TYR A 36 -8.91 10.25 15.40
CA TYR A 36 -8.11 10.11 14.19
C TYR A 36 -6.91 11.08 14.20
N PRO A 37 -5.69 10.58 13.96
CA PRO A 37 -4.49 11.41 14.02
C PRO A 37 -4.29 12.20 12.71
N ALA A 38 -5.20 13.16 12.43
CA ALA A 38 -5.07 14.04 11.27
C ALA A 38 -3.85 14.95 11.40
N GLY A 39 -3.24 15.30 10.25
CA GLY A 39 -2.02 16.10 10.23
C GLY A 39 -1.14 15.74 9.05
N ILE A 40 0.12 16.16 9.12
CA ILE A 40 1.17 15.82 8.16
C ILE A 40 2.05 14.73 8.78
N SER A 41 2.44 13.74 8.00
CA SER A 41 3.35 12.68 8.42
C SER A 41 4.47 12.45 7.43
N PHE A 42 5.64 12.09 7.96
CA PHE A 42 6.78 11.58 7.20
C PHE A 42 7.15 10.22 7.77
N GLU A 43 7.38 9.27 6.90
CA GLU A 43 7.76 7.92 7.29
C GLU A 43 8.98 7.49 6.49
N TYR A 44 9.89 6.79 7.18
CA TYR A 44 11.03 6.12 6.60
C TYR A 44 10.98 4.64 6.96
N GLY A 45 11.25 3.79 5.99
CA GLY A 45 11.25 2.34 6.18
C GLY A 45 12.48 1.66 5.60
N ILE A 46 12.88 0.58 6.25
CA ILE A 46 13.92 -0.32 5.77
C ILE A 46 13.33 -1.74 5.80
N GLY A 47 13.53 -2.47 4.72
CA GLY A 47 13.01 -3.83 4.64
C GLY A 47 13.50 -4.56 3.41
N ASN A 48 12.94 -5.75 3.21
CA ASN A 48 13.24 -6.56 2.07
C ASN A 48 12.26 -6.24 0.93
N TYR A 49 12.78 -6.30 -0.25
CA TYR A 49 12.01 -6.17 -1.47
C TYR A 49 12.30 -7.36 -2.38
N SER A 50 11.28 -7.83 -3.05
CA SER A 50 11.44 -8.85 -4.08
C SER A 50 10.52 -8.57 -5.25
N VAL A 51 11.03 -8.78 -6.44
CA VAL A 51 10.30 -8.60 -7.68
C VAL A 51 10.60 -9.74 -8.65
N LYS A 52 9.56 -10.16 -9.35
CA LYS A 52 9.64 -10.99 -10.54
C LYS A 52 8.99 -10.19 -11.66
N ASP A 53 9.80 -9.79 -12.62
CA ASP A 53 9.39 -9.04 -13.81
C ASP A 53 9.68 -9.91 -15.03
N GLU A 54 8.66 -10.59 -15.57
CA GLU A 54 8.85 -11.57 -16.65
C GLU A 54 9.24 -10.92 -17.97
N TYR A 55 9.06 -9.61 -18.12
CA TYR A 55 9.57 -8.86 -19.25
C TYR A 55 11.12 -8.80 -19.25
N ILE A 56 11.73 -8.63 -18.05
CA ILE A 56 13.19 -8.59 -17.93
C ILE A 56 13.76 -10.00 -17.81
N SER A 57 13.17 -10.80 -16.90
CA SER A 57 13.66 -12.14 -16.60
C SER A 57 12.58 -12.95 -15.87
N LYS A 58 12.53 -14.26 -16.15
CA LYS A 58 11.69 -15.20 -15.40
C LYS A 58 12.17 -15.41 -13.95
N GLU A 59 13.31 -14.88 -13.62
CA GLU A 59 13.93 -15.04 -12.31
C GLU A 59 13.46 -13.95 -11.33
N LYS A 60 13.64 -14.22 -10.06
CA LYS A 60 13.28 -13.31 -8.97
C LYS A 60 14.50 -12.48 -8.58
N TYR A 61 14.33 -11.19 -8.52
CA TYR A 61 15.28 -10.24 -7.97
C TYR A 61 14.89 -9.89 -6.52
N SER A 62 15.87 -9.71 -5.65
CA SER A 62 15.63 -9.34 -4.27
C SER A 62 16.76 -8.50 -3.70
N GLY A 63 16.44 -7.67 -2.71
CA GLY A 63 17.40 -6.79 -2.07
C GLY A 63 16.72 -5.86 -1.08
N ARG A 64 17.40 -4.79 -0.71
CA ARG A 64 16.87 -3.73 0.16
C ARG A 64 16.38 -2.56 -0.67
N LEU A 65 15.13 -2.17 -0.45
CA LEU A 65 14.53 -1.03 -1.13
C LEU A 65 14.00 -0.04 -0.08
N PRO A 66 14.76 1.02 0.25
CA PRO A 66 14.34 2.02 1.22
C PRO A 66 13.00 2.64 0.84
N TYR A 67 12.16 2.84 1.84
CA TYR A 67 10.82 3.41 1.72
C TYR A 67 10.77 4.80 2.32
N TYR A 68 10.25 5.74 1.59
CA TYR A 68 9.99 7.11 2.04
C TYR A 68 8.53 7.43 1.78
N SER A 69 7.83 7.98 2.75
CA SER A 69 6.49 8.47 2.49
C SER A 69 6.19 9.82 3.13
N PHE A 70 5.31 10.55 2.46
CA PHE A 70 4.68 11.75 2.92
C PHE A 70 3.18 11.51 3.01
N GLY A 71 2.59 11.77 4.16
CA GLY A 71 1.16 11.65 4.38
C GLY A 71 0.53 12.97 4.79
N TRP A 72 -0.66 13.21 4.30
CA TRP A 72 -1.52 14.31 4.74
C TRP A 72 -2.92 13.79 5.00
N ALA A 73 -3.46 14.10 6.18
CA ALA A 73 -4.82 13.74 6.55
C ALA A 73 -5.55 14.97 7.12
N ARG A 74 -6.74 15.23 6.60
CA ARG A 74 -7.60 16.33 7.03
C ARG A 74 -8.96 15.81 7.47
N LYS A 75 -9.40 16.26 8.64
CA LYS A 75 -10.72 15.94 9.15
C LYS A 75 -11.77 16.88 8.54
N HIS A 76 -12.88 16.29 8.14
CA HIS A 76 -14.13 16.97 7.83
C HIS A 76 -15.22 16.50 8.83
N THR A 77 -16.39 17.09 8.77
CA THR A 77 -17.48 16.79 9.71
C THR A 77 -17.96 15.34 9.68
N LYS A 78 -17.84 14.66 8.55
CA LYS A 78 -18.36 13.29 8.34
C LYS A 78 -17.31 12.27 7.89
N TYR A 79 -16.13 12.73 7.49
CA TYR A 79 -15.08 11.86 6.94
C TYR A 79 -13.70 12.45 7.20
N VAL A 80 -12.69 11.65 6.98
CA VAL A 80 -11.30 12.07 6.91
C VAL A 80 -10.83 11.93 5.46
N TYR A 81 -10.30 12.99 4.89
CA TYR A 81 -9.56 12.92 3.63
C TYR A 81 -8.11 12.52 3.93
N ARG A 82 -7.58 11.57 3.17
CA ARG A 82 -6.20 11.10 3.28
C ARG A 82 -5.52 11.13 1.92
N LEU A 83 -4.29 11.60 1.92
CA LEU A 83 -3.35 11.54 0.82
C LEU A 83 -2.05 10.93 1.34
N GLU A 84 -1.51 9.96 0.64
CA GLU A 84 -0.20 9.37 0.92
C GLU A 84 0.59 9.26 -0.37
N MET A 85 1.80 9.77 -0.37
CA MET A 85 2.78 9.63 -1.43
C MET A 85 3.93 8.76 -0.91
N ALA A 86 4.32 7.75 -1.66
CA ALA A 86 5.43 6.88 -1.32
C ALA A 86 6.44 6.83 -2.47
N TYR A 87 7.71 6.80 -2.12
CA TYR A 87 8.83 6.71 -3.05
C TYR A 87 9.82 5.67 -2.57
N ARG A 88 10.37 4.91 -3.50
CA ARG A 88 11.44 3.95 -3.29
C ARG A 88 12.41 3.99 -4.44
N ASN A 89 13.68 3.85 -4.10
CA ASN A 89 14.74 3.71 -5.09
C ASN A 89 15.87 2.87 -4.52
N SER A 90 16.41 1.97 -5.32
CA SER A 90 17.60 1.21 -4.99
C SER A 90 18.28 0.73 -6.27
N ASN A 91 19.58 0.69 -6.24
CA ASN A 91 20.47 0.10 -7.24
C ASN A 91 21.12 -1.22 -6.76
N ASP A 92 20.59 -1.79 -5.67
CA ASP A 92 21.14 -2.98 -5.02
C ASP A 92 20.11 -4.12 -4.94
N ILE A 93 19.30 -4.25 -5.99
CA ILE A 93 18.34 -5.36 -6.13
C ILE A 93 18.97 -6.39 -7.06
N ASN A 94 19.27 -7.57 -6.52
CA ASN A 94 20.12 -8.52 -7.18
C ASN A 94 19.41 -9.84 -7.44
N ASN A 95 19.83 -10.49 -8.53
CA ASN A 95 19.63 -11.89 -8.83
C ASN A 95 20.99 -12.50 -9.19
N TYR A 96 21.50 -13.43 -8.39
CA TYR A 96 22.77 -14.14 -8.52
C TYR A 96 23.91 -13.44 -9.28
N ASN A 97 23.68 -12.96 -10.51
CA ASN A 97 24.69 -12.41 -11.40
C ASN A 97 24.33 -11.02 -11.98
N VAL A 98 23.14 -10.52 -11.73
CA VAL A 98 22.65 -9.26 -12.32
C VAL A 98 22.08 -8.38 -11.24
N SER A 99 22.55 -7.13 -11.18
CA SER A 99 21.91 -6.08 -10.40
C SER A 99 20.87 -5.33 -11.23
N THR A 100 19.90 -4.76 -10.59
CA THR A 100 18.89 -3.92 -11.26
C THR A 100 18.59 -2.68 -10.43
N ASP A 101 18.53 -1.56 -11.13
CA ASP A 101 18.01 -0.31 -10.56
C ASP A 101 16.49 -0.37 -10.54
N ILE A 102 15.90 -0.13 -9.39
CA ILE A 102 14.45 -0.07 -9.25
C ILE A 102 14.02 1.26 -8.68
N THR A 103 13.02 1.86 -9.32
CA THR A 103 12.34 3.03 -8.82
C THR A 103 10.84 2.76 -8.75
N GLN A 104 10.22 3.07 -7.63
CA GLN A 104 8.77 2.99 -7.45
C GLN A 104 8.23 4.30 -6.90
N PHE A 105 7.06 4.65 -7.36
CA PHE A 105 6.27 5.76 -6.83
C PHE A 105 4.84 5.28 -6.65
N ALA A 106 4.22 5.63 -5.53
CA ALA A 106 2.81 5.39 -5.27
C ALA A 106 2.15 6.64 -4.72
N LEU A 107 0.91 6.87 -5.15
CA LEU A 107 0.04 7.93 -4.64
C LEU A 107 -1.30 7.30 -4.29
N ASN A 108 -1.67 7.33 -3.02
CA ASN A 108 -2.96 6.85 -2.53
C ASN A 108 -3.77 8.03 -2.00
N GLN A 109 -4.99 8.17 -2.51
CA GLN A 109 -5.94 9.19 -2.10
C GLN A 109 -7.24 8.51 -1.68
N GLY A 110 -7.80 8.88 -0.52
CA GLY A 110 -9.02 8.26 -0.05
C GLY A 110 -9.85 9.11 0.90
N PHE A 111 -11.09 8.67 1.08
CA PHE A 111 -12.05 9.23 2.02
C PHE A 111 -12.44 8.16 3.02
N LEU A 112 -12.17 8.39 4.29
CA LEU A 112 -12.42 7.45 5.37
C LEU A 112 -13.62 7.88 6.18
N TYR A 113 -14.64 7.06 6.22
CA TYR A 113 -15.86 7.28 6.99
C TYR A 113 -15.79 6.47 8.28
N PRO A 114 -16.12 7.07 9.43
CA PRO A 114 -16.15 6.34 10.69
C PRO A 114 -17.26 5.31 10.68
N LEU A 115 -16.93 4.08 11.01
CA LEU A 115 -17.89 3.01 11.29
C LEU A 115 -18.21 3.01 12.79
N LYS A 116 -19.23 2.21 13.17
CA LYS A 116 -19.60 2.06 14.57
C LYS A 116 -18.43 1.50 15.39
N LYS A 117 -18.08 2.20 16.48
CA LYS A 117 -17.04 1.72 17.40
C LYS A 117 -17.40 0.38 18.03
N ARG A 118 -16.38 -0.40 18.31
CA ARG A 118 -16.50 -1.67 19.03
C ARG A 118 -15.68 -1.59 20.31
N THR A 119 -16.25 -1.93 21.42
CA THR A 119 -15.49 -2.07 22.65
C THR A 119 -14.78 -3.41 22.61
N LEU A 120 -13.45 -3.39 22.68
CA LEU A 120 -12.58 -4.55 22.73
C LEU A 120 -11.82 -4.50 24.07
N PHE A 121 -11.99 -5.52 24.92
CA PHE A 121 -11.51 -5.54 26.31
C PHE A 121 -12.04 -4.33 27.09
N LYS A 122 -11.19 -3.34 27.40
CA LYS A 122 -11.57 -2.15 28.19
C LYS A 122 -11.56 -0.86 27.40
N ASN A 123 -11.15 -0.90 26.14
CA ASN A 123 -10.99 0.28 25.30
C ASN A 123 -11.85 0.17 24.04
N ASP A 124 -12.14 1.31 23.43
CA ASP A 124 -12.88 1.37 22.18
C ASP A 124 -11.95 1.19 20.99
N LEU A 125 -12.27 0.25 20.10
CA LEU A 125 -11.68 0.10 18.79
C LEU A 125 -12.45 1.00 17.82
N TYR A 126 -11.74 1.92 17.19
CA TYR A 126 -12.26 2.82 16.17
C TYR A 126 -11.91 2.30 14.79
N ILE A 127 -12.89 2.25 13.91
CA ILE A 127 -12.77 1.70 12.56
C ILE A 127 -13.20 2.76 11.57
N TRP A 128 -12.38 2.97 10.55
CA TRP A 128 -12.69 3.81 9.40
C TRP A 128 -12.59 2.97 8.14
N LEU A 129 -13.51 3.21 7.21
CA LEU A 129 -13.55 2.53 5.92
C LEU A 129 -13.98 3.52 4.84
N GLY A 130 -13.40 3.41 3.66
CA GLY A 130 -13.88 4.22 2.55
C GLY A 130 -13.16 3.99 1.24
N PRO A 131 -13.69 4.59 0.16
CA PRO A 131 -13.14 4.45 -1.17
C PRO A 131 -11.77 5.12 -1.28
N SER A 132 -10.95 4.56 -2.15
CA SER A 132 -9.64 5.09 -2.50
C SER A 132 -9.38 5.01 -4.00
N VAL A 133 -8.53 5.91 -4.46
CA VAL A 133 -7.88 5.86 -5.77
C VAL A 133 -6.39 5.81 -5.52
N GLU A 134 -5.72 4.93 -6.21
CA GLU A 134 -4.28 4.73 -6.08
C GLU A 134 -3.62 4.74 -7.46
N PHE A 135 -2.52 5.46 -7.58
CA PHE A 135 -1.62 5.40 -8.70
C PHE A 135 -0.32 4.74 -8.23
N PHE A 136 0.12 3.71 -8.93
CA PHE A 136 1.39 3.01 -8.73
C PHE A 136 2.20 3.07 -10.02
N PHE A 137 3.47 3.39 -9.89
CA PHE A 137 4.45 3.40 -10.97
C PHE A 137 5.67 2.58 -10.57
N TYR A 138 6.16 1.78 -11.50
CA TYR A 138 7.34 0.94 -11.39
C TYR A 138 8.23 1.15 -12.60
N TYR A 139 9.51 1.33 -12.33
CA TYR A 139 10.58 1.35 -13.31
C TYR A 139 11.70 0.44 -12.88
N SER A 140 12.26 -0.32 -13.80
CA SER A 140 13.39 -1.22 -13.57
C SER A 140 14.36 -1.16 -14.74
N LYS A 141 15.65 -1.11 -14.41
CA LYS A 141 16.75 -1.13 -15.38
C LYS A 141 17.81 -2.11 -14.89
N PRO A 142 17.89 -3.32 -15.47
CA PRO A 142 18.93 -4.28 -15.13
C PRO A 142 20.29 -3.81 -15.67
N ASP A 143 21.33 -4.04 -14.90
CA ASP A 143 22.73 -3.80 -15.30
C ASP A 143 23.24 -5.07 -15.99
N ILE A 144 22.91 -5.22 -17.27
CA ILE A 144 23.36 -6.35 -18.10
C ILE A 144 24.46 -5.85 -19.02
N ALA A 145 25.71 -6.12 -18.66
CA ALA A 145 26.87 -5.84 -19.48
C ALA A 145 27.02 -6.86 -20.63
N VAL A 146 26.05 -6.95 -21.54
CA VAL A 146 26.16 -7.76 -22.74
C VAL A 146 26.40 -6.81 -23.94
N SER A 147 27.56 -6.90 -24.54
CA SER A 147 27.91 -6.12 -25.72
C SER A 147 26.92 -6.41 -26.88
N GLY A 148 26.16 -5.42 -27.29
CA GLY A 148 25.30 -5.45 -28.48
C GLY A 148 23.79 -5.52 -28.22
N PHE A 149 23.33 -5.53 -26.97
CA PHE A 149 21.90 -5.37 -26.63
C PHE A 149 21.71 -4.05 -25.90
N ASP A 150 20.78 -3.22 -26.39
CA ASP A 150 20.23 -2.11 -25.63
C ASP A 150 19.55 -2.68 -24.38
N TYR A 151 19.80 -2.06 -23.24
CA TYR A 151 19.29 -2.49 -21.93
C TYR A 151 17.78 -2.56 -21.95
N ALA A 152 17.21 -3.73 -21.71
CA ALA A 152 15.78 -3.87 -21.52
C ALA A 152 15.35 -3.05 -20.30
N GLN A 153 14.54 -2.01 -20.52
CA GLN A 153 13.95 -1.22 -19.46
C GLN A 153 12.49 -1.64 -19.30
N SER A 154 12.03 -1.79 -18.08
CA SER A 154 10.64 -2.13 -17.80
C SER A 154 9.93 -0.98 -17.11
N PHE A 155 8.80 -0.59 -17.68
CA PHE A 155 7.88 0.37 -17.10
C PHE A 155 6.53 -0.29 -16.87
N ALA A 156 5.99 -0.18 -15.69
CA ALA A 156 4.65 -0.65 -15.38
C ALA A 156 3.92 0.34 -14.49
N GLY A 157 2.62 0.41 -14.62
CA GLY A 157 1.80 1.24 -13.75
C GLY A 157 0.39 0.73 -13.59
N LEU A 158 -0.22 1.13 -12.49
CA LEU A 158 -1.61 0.87 -12.15
C LEU A 158 -2.28 2.17 -11.70
N LEU A 159 -3.42 2.48 -12.30
CA LEU A 159 -4.38 3.42 -11.75
C LEU A 159 -5.55 2.61 -11.20
N SER A 160 -5.72 2.58 -9.90
CA SER A 160 -6.62 1.65 -9.24
C SER A 160 -7.70 2.37 -8.46
N ALA A 161 -8.91 1.82 -8.50
CA ALA A 161 -9.99 2.12 -7.56
C ALA A 161 -10.13 0.98 -6.55
N GLY A 162 -10.30 1.34 -5.29
CA GLY A 162 -10.34 0.35 -4.21
C GLY A 162 -10.92 0.93 -2.93
N PHE A 163 -10.47 0.40 -1.82
CA PHE A 163 -10.85 0.90 -0.51
C PHE A 163 -9.68 0.88 0.48
N ASN A 164 -9.74 1.81 1.43
CA ASN A 164 -8.88 1.86 2.59
C ASN A 164 -9.69 1.54 3.86
N ALA A 165 -9.10 0.74 4.75
CA ALA A 165 -9.62 0.51 6.09
C ALA A 165 -8.54 0.89 7.11
N GLU A 166 -8.93 1.57 8.18
CA GLU A 166 -8.02 1.94 9.27
C GLU A 166 -8.65 1.56 10.61
N PHE A 167 -7.81 1.04 11.48
CA PHE A 167 -8.16 0.59 12.81
C PHE A 167 -7.29 1.32 13.82
N ILE A 168 -7.88 1.98 14.80
CA ILE A 168 -7.16 2.67 15.86
C ILE A 168 -7.68 2.18 17.20
N TYR A 169 -6.77 1.72 18.03
CA TYR A 169 -7.05 1.21 19.37
C TYR A 169 -6.23 1.99 20.40
N PRO A 170 -6.81 3.03 21.03
CA PRO A 170 -6.15 3.77 22.09
C PRO A 170 -5.97 2.90 23.34
N LEU A 171 -4.73 2.65 23.73
CA LEU A 171 -4.41 1.91 24.95
C LEU A 171 -4.29 2.84 26.16
N LYS A 172 -3.68 4.02 25.94
CA LYS A 172 -3.49 5.06 26.95
C LYS A 172 -3.62 6.44 26.28
N ARG A 173 -3.68 7.50 27.08
CA ARG A 173 -3.77 8.87 26.57
C ARG A 173 -2.72 9.19 25.50
N ASN A 174 -1.50 8.68 25.65
CA ASN A 174 -0.38 8.99 24.77
C ASN A 174 0.05 7.81 23.89
N PHE A 175 -0.67 6.67 23.91
CA PHE A 175 -0.26 5.48 23.21
C PHE A 175 -1.46 4.79 22.53
N GLN A 176 -1.33 4.52 21.25
CA GLN A 176 -2.35 3.82 20.46
C GLN A 176 -1.72 2.79 19.53
N LEU A 177 -2.46 1.71 19.27
CA LEU A 177 -2.16 0.79 18.20
C LEU A 177 -2.92 1.23 16.94
N GLU A 178 -2.27 1.10 15.81
CA GLU A 178 -2.83 1.46 14.50
C GLU A 178 -2.64 0.29 13.54
N SER A 179 -3.64 0.03 12.73
CA SER A 179 -3.50 -0.85 11.58
C SER A 179 -4.21 -0.23 10.39
N SER A 180 -3.63 -0.36 9.22
CA SER A 180 -4.28 0.08 7.98
C SER A 180 -4.21 -1.02 6.92
N LEU A 181 -5.21 -1.04 6.06
CA LEU A 181 -5.31 -1.92 4.90
C LEU A 181 -5.72 -1.08 3.71
N SER A 182 -4.99 -1.20 2.61
CA SER A 182 -5.42 -0.71 1.30
C SER A 182 -5.56 -1.90 0.35
N LEU A 183 -6.62 -1.90 -0.45
CA LEU A 183 -6.88 -2.96 -1.41
C LEU A 183 -7.49 -2.37 -2.69
N SER A 184 -6.82 -2.54 -3.82
CA SER A 184 -7.39 -2.24 -5.13
C SER A 184 -8.37 -3.33 -5.57
N VAL A 185 -9.47 -2.93 -6.19
CA VAL A 185 -10.52 -3.84 -6.69
C VAL A 185 -10.56 -3.84 -8.21
N LEU A 186 -10.45 -2.66 -8.80
CA LEU A 186 -10.45 -2.43 -10.23
C LEU A 186 -9.26 -1.55 -10.58
N SER A 187 -8.51 -1.90 -11.61
CA SER A 187 -7.32 -1.17 -12.01
C SER A 187 -7.26 -1.00 -13.52
N LEU A 188 -6.78 0.14 -13.96
CA LEU A 188 -6.27 0.33 -15.30
C LEU A 188 -4.76 0.13 -15.26
N GLY A 189 -4.30 -0.99 -15.81
CA GLY A 189 -2.90 -1.32 -15.91
C GLY A 189 -2.31 -0.81 -17.22
N PHE A 190 -1.07 -0.36 -17.18
CA PHE A 190 -0.29 -0.07 -18.37
C PHE A 190 1.11 -0.63 -18.23
N ARG A 191 1.67 -1.06 -19.35
CA ARG A 191 3.04 -1.53 -19.46
C ARG A 191 3.62 -1.04 -20.78
N MET A 192 4.81 -0.50 -20.74
CA MET A 192 5.55 -0.17 -21.95
C MET A 192 6.48 -1.33 -22.24
N VAL A 193 6.28 -1.94 -23.40
CA VAL A 193 7.09 -3.02 -23.95
C VAL A 193 7.83 -2.41 -25.14
N ASP A 194 9.14 -2.55 -25.14
CA ASP A 194 10.01 -2.02 -26.19
C ASP A 194 10.12 -3.06 -27.35
N SER A 195 8.97 -3.49 -27.89
CA SER A 195 8.94 -4.40 -29.04
C SER A 195 8.18 -3.78 -30.20
N GLU A 196 8.86 -3.62 -31.31
CA GLU A 196 8.28 -3.14 -32.58
C GLU A 196 7.19 -4.06 -33.17
N GLU A 197 6.96 -5.25 -32.63
CA GLU A 197 6.09 -6.27 -33.23
C GLU A 197 4.74 -6.48 -32.54
N ASP A 198 4.50 -5.94 -31.34
CA ASP A 198 3.26 -6.21 -30.61
C ASP A 198 2.22 -5.10 -30.76
N ASN A 199 1.20 -5.35 -31.59
CA ASN A 199 -0.05 -4.58 -31.64
C ASN A 199 -0.91 -4.67 -30.36
N GLN A 200 -0.30 -4.90 -29.20
CA GLN A 200 -1.02 -5.01 -27.94
C GLN A 200 -1.35 -3.61 -27.40
N SER A 201 -2.58 -3.47 -26.93
CA SER A 201 -2.99 -2.22 -26.27
C SER A 201 -2.10 -1.95 -25.05
N PRO A 202 -1.45 -0.78 -24.96
CA PRO A 202 -0.57 -0.45 -23.84
C PRO A 202 -1.32 -0.33 -22.51
N ALA A 203 -2.66 -0.32 -22.53
CA ALA A 203 -3.48 -0.21 -21.32
C ALA A 203 -4.63 -1.22 -21.33
N ASN A 204 -4.83 -1.89 -20.18
CA ASN A 204 -5.89 -2.88 -19.98
C ASN A 204 -6.62 -2.68 -18.65
N LEU A 205 -7.92 -2.96 -18.67
CA LEU A 205 -8.74 -3.00 -17.47
C LEU A 205 -8.48 -4.31 -16.73
N LEU A 206 -8.07 -4.21 -15.48
CA LEU A 206 -7.67 -5.31 -14.60
C LEU A 206 -8.62 -5.41 -13.42
N THR A 207 -8.93 -6.63 -13.03
CA THR A 207 -9.69 -6.94 -11.81
C THR A 207 -8.73 -7.30 -10.67
N LEU A 208 -9.26 -7.50 -9.46
CA LEU A 208 -8.53 -7.95 -8.28
C LEU A 208 -7.61 -9.18 -8.54
N PHE A 209 -7.96 -10.04 -9.52
CA PHE A 209 -7.19 -11.23 -9.83
C PHE A 209 -6.08 -11.02 -10.85
N SER A 210 -6.19 -9.99 -11.68
CA SER A 210 -5.22 -9.67 -12.75
C SER A 210 -4.40 -8.42 -12.46
N GLY A 211 -4.92 -7.48 -11.66
CA GLY A 211 -4.22 -6.27 -11.25
C GLY A 211 -4.51 -5.99 -9.78
N LEU A 212 -3.59 -6.35 -8.90
CA LEU A 212 -3.70 -6.13 -7.47
C LEU A 212 -2.64 -5.15 -7.02
N ASN A 213 -3.04 -4.12 -6.30
CA ASN A 213 -2.16 -3.37 -5.42
C ASN A 213 -2.76 -3.38 -4.02
N SER A 214 -2.01 -3.86 -3.04
CA SER A 214 -2.48 -3.98 -1.68
C SER A 214 -1.37 -3.67 -0.69
N SER A 215 -1.73 -3.02 0.41
CA SER A 215 -0.82 -2.77 1.52
C SER A 215 -1.50 -3.05 2.85
N PHE A 216 -0.71 -3.54 3.79
CA PHE A 216 -1.09 -3.75 5.18
C PHE A 216 -0.04 -3.13 6.08
N ASP A 217 -0.48 -2.35 7.06
CA ASP A 217 0.37 -1.70 8.05
C ASP A 217 -0.14 -2.05 9.45
N LEU A 218 0.76 -2.39 10.34
CA LEU A 218 0.48 -2.65 11.76
C LEU A 218 1.54 -1.97 12.60
N GLY A 219 1.13 -1.09 13.51
CA GLY A 219 2.08 -0.32 14.28
C GLY A 219 1.53 0.24 15.59
N ALA A 220 2.42 0.92 16.27
CA ALA A 220 2.16 1.63 17.49
C ALA A 220 2.57 3.09 17.33
N ARG A 221 1.76 3.98 17.88
CA ARG A 221 2.03 5.42 17.89
C ARG A 221 2.10 5.93 19.31
N TYR A 222 3.14 6.70 19.58
CA TYR A 222 3.33 7.40 20.83
C TYR A 222 3.30 8.91 20.63
N TYR A 223 2.45 9.61 21.39
CA TYR A 223 2.35 11.07 21.39
C TYR A 223 3.34 11.66 22.38
N ILE A 224 4.39 12.29 21.87
CA ILE A 224 5.40 12.98 22.68
C ILE A 224 4.78 14.25 23.24
N PHE A 225 4.07 14.98 22.39
CA PHE A 225 3.29 16.16 22.73
C PHE A 225 1.89 16.07 22.11
N ASN A 226 0.99 16.96 22.48
CA ASN A 226 -0.38 16.98 21.93
C ASN A 226 -0.42 17.06 20.38
N ARG A 227 0.63 17.59 19.77
CA ARG A 227 0.71 17.79 18.31
C ARG A 227 1.75 16.92 17.62
N LEU A 228 2.71 16.34 18.35
CA LEU A 228 3.80 15.55 17.75
C LEU A 228 3.73 14.13 18.24
N SER A 229 3.78 13.20 17.30
CA SER A 229 3.82 11.77 17.60
C SER A 229 4.85 11.01 16.75
N VAL A 230 5.35 9.92 17.30
CA VAL A 230 6.22 8.95 16.65
C VAL A 230 5.44 7.66 16.41
N LYS A 231 5.62 7.05 15.25
CA LYS A 231 5.08 5.74 14.87
C LYS A 231 6.22 4.75 14.68
N LEU A 232 6.02 3.54 15.16
CA LEU A 232 6.81 2.37 14.77
C LEU A 232 5.84 1.35 14.19
N ALA A 233 6.10 0.87 12.98
CA ALA A 233 5.18 -0.03 12.30
C ALA A 233 5.91 -1.04 11.43
N PHE A 234 5.22 -2.15 11.16
CA PHE A 234 5.54 -3.08 10.10
C PHE A 234 4.58 -2.85 8.94
N LYS A 235 5.09 -2.70 7.71
CA LYS A 235 4.29 -2.50 6.51
C LYS A 235 4.64 -3.57 5.49
N PHE A 236 3.62 -4.28 5.02
CA PHE A 236 3.69 -5.23 3.91
C PHE A 236 2.96 -4.66 2.69
N GLU A 237 3.53 -4.83 1.52
CA GLU A 237 2.92 -4.42 0.26
C GLU A 237 3.10 -5.49 -0.80
N LEU A 238 2.08 -5.63 -1.62
CA LEU A 238 2.02 -6.59 -2.72
C LEU A 238 1.42 -5.91 -3.94
N THR A 239 2.18 -5.93 -5.04
CA THR A 239 1.69 -5.48 -6.35
C THR A 239 1.77 -6.63 -7.34
N ARG A 240 0.70 -6.85 -8.09
CA ARG A 240 0.61 -7.86 -9.14
C ARG A 240 -0.04 -7.29 -10.38
N ILE A 241 0.60 -7.48 -11.52
CA ILE A 241 0.06 -7.26 -12.86
C ILE A 241 0.21 -8.58 -13.60
N SER A 242 -0.90 -9.19 -14.05
CA SER A 242 -0.90 -10.55 -14.64
C SER A 242 -1.22 -10.55 -16.13
N VAL A 243 -1.27 -9.39 -16.76
CA VAL A 243 -1.44 -9.24 -18.20
C VAL A 243 -0.10 -8.85 -18.81
N TRP A 244 0.09 -9.14 -20.05
CA TRP A 244 1.37 -9.06 -20.79
C TRP A 244 2.42 -9.93 -20.09
N ASP A 245 3.63 -9.41 -19.93
CA ASP A 245 4.65 -10.05 -19.10
C ASP A 245 4.37 -9.78 -17.63
N PRO A 246 4.05 -10.80 -16.83
CA PRO A 246 3.64 -10.62 -15.46
C PRO A 246 4.67 -9.90 -14.59
N LEU A 247 4.21 -8.91 -13.83
CA LEU A 247 4.97 -8.26 -12.77
C LEU A 247 4.38 -8.68 -11.41
N LEU A 248 5.22 -9.19 -10.55
CA LEU A 248 4.88 -9.48 -9.15
C LEU A 248 5.95 -8.87 -8.24
N SER A 249 5.58 -7.92 -7.41
CA SER A 249 6.47 -7.36 -6.40
C SER A 249 5.88 -7.45 -5.00
N ALA A 250 6.75 -7.67 -4.02
CA ALA A 250 6.40 -7.71 -2.61
C ALA A 250 7.47 -7.01 -1.78
N SER A 251 7.06 -6.30 -0.75
CA SER A 251 7.98 -5.69 0.23
C SER A 251 7.48 -5.87 1.64
N ASP A 252 8.41 -6.01 2.56
CA ASP A 252 8.20 -5.94 4.01
C ASP A 252 9.13 -4.88 4.59
N ASN A 253 8.59 -3.93 5.33
CA ASN A 253 9.33 -2.79 5.84
C ASN A 253 9.07 -2.58 7.33
N LEU A 254 10.13 -2.36 8.09
CA LEU A 254 10.05 -1.74 9.39
C LEU A 254 10.06 -0.23 9.21
N ILE A 255 9.02 0.44 9.68
CA ILE A 255 8.79 1.86 9.46
C ILE A 255 8.93 2.63 10.76
N ILE A 256 9.65 3.74 10.70
CA ILE A 256 9.60 4.80 11.69
C ILE A 256 8.96 6.04 11.08
N GLY A 257 8.05 6.66 11.79
CA GLY A 257 7.30 7.81 11.28
C GLY A 257 7.16 8.93 12.30
N LEU A 258 7.13 10.15 11.82
CA LEU A 258 6.80 11.34 12.56
C LEU A 258 5.49 11.92 12.03
N ARG A 259 4.60 12.37 12.93
CA ARG A 259 3.37 13.07 12.53
C ARG A 259 3.19 14.32 13.37
N TYR A 260 2.92 15.41 12.67
CA TYR A 260 2.50 16.67 13.26
C TYR A 260 1.00 16.89 13.04
N LYS A 261 0.27 17.06 14.12
CA LYS A 261 -1.18 17.32 14.14
C LYS A 261 -1.45 18.82 14.20
N PHE A 262 -2.34 19.31 13.34
CA PHE A 262 -2.84 20.67 13.38
C PHE A 262 -4.26 20.78 13.91
#